data_0617648a9ba6e9c0fe9f8efa54d1a3e2
#
_entry.id   0617648a9ba6e9c0fe9f8efa54d1a3e2
#
_cell.length_a   1.000
_cell.length_b   1.000
_cell.length_c   1.000
_cell.angle_alpha   90.00
_cell.angle_beta   90.00
_cell.angle_gamma   90.00
#
_symmetry.space_group_name_H-M   'P 1'
#
loop_
_entity.id
_entity.type
_entity.pdbx_description
1 polymer ?
#
loop_
_entity_poly.entity_id
_entity_poly.type
_entity_poly.pdbx_seq_one_letter_code
_entity_poly.pdbx_strand_id
1 'polypeptide(L)'
;MTELRAFRGPLLRWYGRHARELPWRRTRDPYAVWVSEIMLQQTQVATVVPYYERFLARFPDVEALARAAEEEVLAAWSGLGYYRRARALHAAARLLVREHGGQLPDTAEALRALPGIGRYTAGAIASIAFDRAEPIVDGNVRRLLSRLLARNDEPALWQAAAELARGRNPGKLNQGLMELGALICTPTAPLCTR
;
A
#
# COMPACT_ATOMS: atom_id res chain seq x y z
N MET A 1 7.73 -9.78 -22.70
CA MET A 1 7.45 -10.70 -21.58
C MET A 1 8.72 -11.20 -20.90
N THR A 2 9.76 -11.63 -21.59
CA THR A 2 11.04 -12.09 -20.98
C THR A 2 11.80 -10.99 -20.23
N GLU A 3 11.77 -9.76 -20.71
CA GLU A 3 12.50 -8.62 -20.13
C GLU A 3 11.94 -8.16 -18.77
N LEU A 4 10.62 -8.13 -18.59
CA LEU A 4 10.00 -7.77 -17.33
C LEU A 4 10.36 -8.76 -16.20
N ARG A 5 10.44 -10.05 -16.53
CA ARG A 5 10.87 -11.06 -15.55
C ARG A 5 12.33 -10.90 -15.17
N ALA A 6 13.19 -10.51 -16.10
CA ALA A 6 14.59 -10.21 -15.83
C ALA A 6 14.77 -9.01 -14.89
N PHE A 7 13.87 -8.02 -14.95
CA PHE A 7 13.87 -6.84 -14.06
C PHE A 7 13.58 -7.18 -12.59
N ARG A 8 12.80 -8.21 -12.32
CA ARG A 8 12.34 -8.58 -10.97
C ARG A 8 13.49 -8.87 -9.99
N GLY A 9 14.45 -9.68 -10.39
CA GLY A 9 15.57 -10.07 -9.53
C GLY A 9 16.45 -8.88 -9.11
N PRO A 10 16.95 -8.07 -10.06
CA PRO A 10 17.65 -6.83 -9.76
C PRO A 10 16.87 -5.87 -8.84
N LEU A 11 15.56 -5.67 -9.10
CA LEU A 11 14.72 -4.82 -8.26
C LEU A 11 14.66 -5.30 -6.80
N LEU A 12 14.45 -6.59 -6.57
CA LEU A 12 14.40 -7.16 -5.21
C LEU A 12 15.73 -7.02 -4.48
N ARG A 13 16.87 -7.20 -5.18
CA ARG A 13 18.19 -6.97 -4.59
C ARG A 13 18.45 -5.51 -4.27
N TRP A 14 18.07 -4.61 -5.18
CA TRP A 14 18.17 -3.17 -4.97
C TRP A 14 17.30 -2.74 -3.78
N TYR A 15 16.05 -3.14 -3.73
CA TYR A 15 15.13 -2.83 -2.64
C TYR A 15 15.67 -3.31 -1.29
N GLY A 16 16.26 -4.51 -1.23
CA GLY A 16 16.85 -5.03 -0.01
C GLY A 16 18.02 -4.21 0.54
N ARG A 17 18.66 -3.36 -0.28
CA ARG A 17 19.79 -2.50 0.11
C ARG A 17 19.41 -1.04 0.33
N HIS A 18 18.33 -0.57 -0.30
CA HIS A 18 18.02 0.86 -0.39
C HIS A 18 16.63 1.21 0.16
N ALA A 19 15.88 0.22 0.64
CA ALA A 19 14.56 0.46 1.23
C ALA A 19 14.69 1.44 2.42
N ARG A 20 13.90 2.52 2.38
CA ARG A 20 13.79 3.42 3.54
C ARG A 20 13.22 2.66 4.73
N GLU A 21 13.75 2.92 5.91
CA GLU A 21 13.19 2.39 7.14
C GLU A 21 11.91 3.14 7.51
N LEU A 22 10.76 2.47 7.33
CA LEU A 22 9.44 3.02 7.62
C LEU A 22 8.72 2.10 8.62
N PRO A 23 7.98 2.65 9.60
CA PRO A 23 7.35 1.84 10.65
C PRO A 23 6.49 0.69 10.12
N TRP A 24 5.68 0.96 9.10
CA TRP A 24 4.80 -0.04 8.47
C TRP A 24 5.51 -1.11 7.63
N ARG A 25 6.82 -0.98 7.39
CA ARG A 25 7.65 -2.00 6.73
C ARG A 25 8.26 -3.01 7.68
N ARG A 26 8.17 -2.75 8.99
CA ARG A 26 8.68 -3.63 10.05
C ARG A 26 7.70 -4.74 10.42
N THR A 27 6.48 -4.68 9.90
CA THR A 27 5.40 -5.62 10.21
C THR A 27 4.76 -6.19 8.96
N ARG A 28 4.08 -7.32 9.12
CA ARG A 28 3.16 -7.89 8.13
C ARG A 28 1.73 -7.97 8.68
N ASP A 29 1.49 -7.38 9.84
CA ASP A 29 0.14 -7.29 10.39
C ASP A 29 -0.80 -6.60 9.39
N PRO A 30 -1.87 -7.28 8.95
CA PRO A 30 -2.78 -6.75 7.93
C PRO A 30 -3.44 -5.43 8.35
N TYR A 31 -3.76 -5.27 9.64
CA TYR A 31 -4.34 -4.05 10.16
C TYR A 31 -3.36 -2.88 10.07
N ALA A 32 -2.15 -3.07 10.52
CA ALA A 32 -1.10 -2.06 10.49
C ALA A 32 -0.73 -1.66 9.04
N VAL A 33 -0.64 -2.62 8.12
CA VAL A 33 -0.46 -2.37 6.68
C VAL A 33 -1.63 -1.57 6.12
N TRP A 34 -2.87 -1.96 6.41
CA TRP A 34 -4.06 -1.26 5.95
C TRP A 34 -4.12 0.20 6.42
N VAL A 35 -3.88 0.45 7.71
CA VAL A 35 -3.82 1.82 8.27
C VAL A 35 -2.80 2.67 7.51
N SER A 36 -1.58 2.14 7.29
CA SER A 36 -0.54 2.87 6.55
C SER A 36 -0.96 3.20 5.12
N GLU A 37 -1.56 2.24 4.40
CA GLU A 37 -1.99 2.43 3.01
C GLU A 37 -3.09 3.50 2.88
N ILE A 38 -4.02 3.56 3.84
CA ILE A 38 -5.05 4.61 3.87
C ILE A 38 -4.45 5.98 4.23
N MET A 39 -3.50 6.04 5.18
CA MET A 39 -2.84 7.29 5.54
C MET A 39 -1.98 7.86 4.40
N LEU A 40 -1.32 7.00 3.63
CA LEU A 40 -0.45 7.39 2.52
C LEU A 40 -1.21 7.88 1.28
N GLN A 41 -2.52 7.68 1.19
CA GLN A 41 -3.31 8.23 0.09
C GLN A 41 -3.22 9.76 0.08
N GLN A 42 -2.58 10.33 -0.95
CA GLN A 42 -2.41 11.78 -1.13
C GLN A 42 -1.72 12.51 0.06
N THR A 43 -0.94 11.79 0.86
CA THR A 43 -0.19 12.34 1.98
C THR A 43 1.27 11.90 1.90
N GLN A 44 2.20 12.82 2.16
CA GLN A 44 3.64 12.54 2.12
C GLN A 44 4.07 11.61 3.26
N VAL A 45 5.03 10.73 2.98
CA VAL A 45 5.58 9.76 3.94
C VAL A 45 6.04 10.42 5.24
N ALA A 46 6.78 11.53 5.17
CA ALA A 46 7.28 12.24 6.35
C ALA A 46 6.15 12.73 7.28
N THR A 47 5.02 13.14 6.69
CA THR A 47 3.84 13.53 7.45
C THR A 47 3.15 12.32 8.09
N VAL A 48 3.08 11.18 7.38
CA VAL A 48 2.37 10.00 7.84
C VAL A 48 3.05 9.32 9.04
N VAL A 49 4.38 9.25 9.07
CA VAL A 49 5.12 8.50 10.11
C VAL A 49 4.63 8.81 11.54
N PRO A 50 4.65 10.07 12.03
CA PRO A 50 4.23 10.35 13.39
C PRO A 50 2.74 10.13 13.65
N TYR A 51 1.89 10.24 12.61
CA TYR A 51 0.46 9.94 12.73
C TYR A 51 0.19 8.46 12.85
N TYR A 52 0.85 7.65 12.05
CA TYR A 52 0.74 6.20 12.05
C TYR A 52 1.09 5.61 13.42
N GLU A 53 2.21 6.04 14.01
CA GLU A 53 2.65 5.56 15.32
C GLU A 53 1.63 5.90 16.43
N ARG A 54 1.16 7.16 16.47
CA ARG A 54 0.16 7.60 17.44
C ARG A 54 -1.18 6.91 17.24
N PHE A 55 -1.58 6.71 15.99
CA PHE A 55 -2.86 6.05 15.67
C PHE A 55 -2.88 4.60 16.11
N LEU A 56 -1.82 3.83 15.82
CA LEU A 56 -1.72 2.45 16.27
C LEU A 56 -1.54 2.32 17.78
N ALA A 57 -0.89 3.28 18.44
CA ALA A 57 -0.83 3.31 19.90
C ALA A 57 -2.22 3.50 20.54
N ARG A 58 -3.11 4.30 19.91
CA ARG A 58 -4.48 4.54 20.38
C ARG A 58 -5.46 3.44 19.95
N PHE A 59 -5.32 2.92 18.75
CA PHE A 59 -6.17 1.88 18.16
C PHE A 59 -5.27 0.73 17.68
N PRO A 60 -4.85 -0.17 18.58
CA PRO A 60 -3.86 -1.20 18.27
C PRO A 60 -4.36 -2.31 17.34
N ASP A 61 -5.67 -2.46 17.20
CA ASP A 61 -6.33 -3.49 16.41
C ASP A 61 -7.65 -3.00 15.81
N VAL A 62 -8.24 -3.85 14.96
CA VAL A 62 -9.52 -3.59 14.28
C VAL A 62 -10.64 -3.37 15.29
N GLU A 63 -10.67 -4.14 16.36
CA GLU A 63 -11.68 -4.10 17.40
C GLU A 63 -11.63 -2.77 18.20
N ALA A 64 -10.45 -2.32 18.56
CA ALA A 64 -10.26 -1.04 19.24
C ALA A 64 -10.71 0.12 18.35
N LEU A 65 -10.36 0.08 17.05
CA LEU A 65 -10.80 1.08 16.10
C LEU A 65 -12.32 1.04 15.90
N ALA A 66 -12.92 -0.15 15.77
CA ALA A 66 -14.37 -0.30 15.55
C ALA A 66 -15.21 0.18 16.73
N ARG A 67 -14.72 0.00 17.98
CA ARG A 67 -15.39 0.43 19.21
C ARG A 67 -15.29 1.92 19.50
N ALA A 68 -14.31 2.60 18.89
CA ALA A 68 -14.11 4.03 19.12
C ALA A 68 -15.30 4.86 18.64
N ALA A 69 -15.52 6.02 19.24
CA ALA A 69 -16.41 7.03 18.69
C ALA A 69 -15.81 7.65 17.43
N GLU A 70 -16.64 8.04 16.48
CA GLU A 70 -16.15 8.65 15.22
C GLU A 70 -15.32 9.91 15.51
N GLU A 71 -15.73 10.70 16.49
CA GLU A 71 -15.04 11.91 16.92
C GLU A 71 -13.62 11.61 17.42
N GLU A 72 -13.41 10.50 18.10
CA GLU A 72 -12.08 10.08 18.58
C GLU A 72 -11.16 9.69 17.41
N VAL A 73 -11.71 8.98 16.42
CA VAL A 73 -10.97 8.60 15.21
C VAL A 73 -10.60 9.84 14.39
N LEU A 74 -11.55 10.78 14.22
CA LEU A 74 -11.31 12.03 13.52
C LEU A 74 -10.31 12.93 14.26
N ALA A 75 -10.35 12.97 15.59
CA ALA A 75 -9.36 13.69 16.41
C ALA A 75 -7.94 13.11 16.23
N ALA A 76 -7.78 11.79 16.23
CA ALA A 76 -6.50 11.12 15.99
C ALA A 76 -5.99 11.34 14.55
N TRP A 77 -6.88 11.63 13.60
CA TRP A 77 -6.58 11.91 12.19
C TRP A 77 -6.33 13.40 11.90
N SER A 78 -6.63 14.27 12.86
CA SER A 78 -6.58 15.73 12.66
C SER A 78 -5.19 16.20 12.22
N GLY A 79 -5.13 16.92 11.11
CA GLY A 79 -3.89 17.38 10.46
C GLY A 79 -3.47 16.57 9.23
N LEU A 80 -3.96 15.34 9.03
CA LEU A 80 -3.69 14.57 7.80
C LEU A 80 -4.55 15.01 6.60
N GLY A 81 -5.69 15.69 6.86
CA GLY A 81 -6.64 16.05 5.82
C GLY A 81 -7.42 14.86 5.25
N TYR A 82 -8.27 15.16 4.27
CA TYR A 82 -9.08 14.14 3.58
C TYR A 82 -9.82 13.20 4.55
N TYR A 83 -10.57 13.77 5.51
CA TYR A 83 -11.25 13.07 6.61
C TYR A 83 -12.19 11.94 6.18
N ARG A 84 -12.67 11.96 4.93
CA ARG A 84 -13.45 10.84 4.37
C ARG A 84 -12.69 9.50 4.42
N ARG A 85 -11.33 9.54 4.40
CA ARG A 85 -10.50 8.33 4.54
C ARG A 85 -10.61 7.75 5.95
N ALA A 86 -10.56 8.61 6.97
CA ALA A 86 -10.72 8.19 8.36
C ALA A 86 -12.11 7.59 8.61
N ARG A 87 -13.17 8.23 8.07
CA ARG A 87 -14.54 7.70 8.16
C ARG A 87 -14.68 6.35 7.46
N ALA A 88 -14.12 6.21 6.27
CA ALA A 88 -14.15 4.96 5.53
C ALA A 88 -13.37 3.85 6.26
N LEU A 89 -12.19 4.16 6.80
CA LEU A 89 -11.38 3.25 7.64
C LEU A 89 -12.18 2.77 8.85
N HIS A 90 -12.82 3.68 9.57
CA HIS A 90 -13.65 3.38 10.75
C HIS A 90 -14.90 2.56 10.39
N ALA A 91 -15.61 2.91 9.31
CA ALA A 91 -16.75 2.15 8.83
C ALA A 91 -16.35 0.73 8.42
N ALA A 92 -15.20 0.57 7.76
CA ALA A 92 -14.67 -0.73 7.38
C ALA A 92 -14.26 -1.56 8.61
N ALA A 93 -13.67 -0.95 9.65
CA ALA A 93 -13.36 -1.65 10.90
C ALA A 93 -14.62 -2.19 11.59
N ARG A 94 -15.69 -1.40 11.64
CA ARG A 94 -17.00 -1.85 12.17
C ARG A 94 -17.59 -2.99 11.35
N LEU A 95 -17.47 -2.93 10.02
CA LEU A 95 -17.92 -4.00 9.13
C LEU A 95 -17.13 -5.29 9.38
N LEU A 96 -15.81 -5.19 9.49
CA LEU A 96 -14.92 -6.33 9.78
C LEU A 96 -15.30 -7.02 11.10
N VAL A 97 -15.52 -6.27 12.16
CA VAL A 97 -15.95 -6.85 13.46
C VAL A 97 -17.30 -7.53 13.33
N ARG A 98 -18.27 -6.91 12.65
CA ARG A 98 -19.63 -7.43 12.51
C ARG A 98 -19.71 -8.69 11.64
N GLU A 99 -18.95 -8.73 10.53
CA GLU A 99 -19.15 -9.72 9.46
C GLU A 99 -17.96 -10.68 9.28
N HIS A 100 -16.78 -10.30 9.78
CA HIS A 100 -15.54 -11.04 9.59
C HIS A 100 -14.79 -11.34 10.89
N GLY A 101 -15.44 -11.19 12.06
CA GLY A 101 -14.81 -11.46 13.37
C GLY A 101 -13.56 -10.63 13.64
N GLY A 102 -13.50 -9.39 13.11
CA GLY A 102 -12.35 -8.48 13.26
C GLY A 102 -11.16 -8.78 12.35
N GLN A 103 -11.24 -9.79 11.49
CA GLN A 103 -10.12 -10.19 10.63
C GLN A 103 -10.24 -9.60 9.23
N LEU A 104 -9.14 -9.08 8.69
CA LEU A 104 -9.09 -8.66 7.29
C LEU A 104 -9.07 -9.88 6.37
N PRO A 105 -9.89 -9.87 5.29
CA PRO A 105 -9.79 -10.87 4.23
C PRO A 105 -8.41 -10.86 3.56
N ASP A 106 -7.95 -12.01 3.10
CA ASP A 106 -6.63 -12.18 2.49
C ASP A 106 -6.63 -12.08 0.95
N THR A 107 -7.81 -11.90 0.32
CA THR A 107 -7.95 -11.75 -1.13
C THR A 107 -8.26 -10.30 -1.50
N ALA A 108 -7.70 -9.84 -2.63
CA ALA A 108 -7.96 -8.49 -3.13
C ALA A 108 -9.45 -8.28 -3.47
N GLU A 109 -10.15 -9.31 -3.89
CA GLU A 109 -11.59 -9.25 -4.19
C GLU A 109 -12.41 -8.93 -2.92
N ALA A 110 -12.22 -9.70 -1.86
CA ALA A 110 -12.92 -9.51 -0.60
C ALA A 110 -12.52 -8.17 0.09
N LEU A 111 -11.25 -7.80 0.04
CA LEU A 111 -10.79 -6.50 0.54
C LEU A 111 -11.47 -5.32 -0.16
N ARG A 112 -11.74 -5.41 -1.47
CA ARG A 112 -12.42 -4.35 -2.24
C ARG A 112 -13.89 -4.15 -1.86
N ALA A 113 -14.51 -5.10 -1.20
CA ALA A 113 -15.86 -4.94 -0.66
C ALA A 113 -15.90 -4.02 0.56
N LEU A 114 -14.76 -3.76 1.20
CA LEU A 114 -14.68 -2.89 2.38
C LEU A 114 -14.69 -1.41 2.00
N PRO A 115 -15.37 -0.55 2.78
CA PRO A 115 -15.39 0.89 2.55
C PRO A 115 -13.99 1.51 2.45
N GLY A 116 -13.75 2.31 1.42
CA GLY A 116 -12.48 3.04 1.23
C GLY A 116 -11.33 2.22 0.67
N ILE A 117 -11.51 0.92 0.40
CA ILE A 117 -10.51 0.05 -0.20
C ILE A 117 -10.74 -0.08 -1.71
N GLY A 118 -9.93 0.63 -2.49
CA GLY A 118 -9.90 0.53 -3.94
C GLY A 118 -8.95 -0.59 -4.44
N ARG A 119 -8.88 -0.74 -5.76
CA ARG A 119 -8.04 -1.76 -6.42
C ARG A 119 -6.59 -1.73 -5.95
N TYR A 120 -5.97 -0.54 -5.89
CA TYR A 120 -4.59 -0.36 -5.42
C TYR A 120 -4.44 -0.83 -3.97
N THR A 121 -5.26 -0.29 -3.05
CA THR A 121 -5.16 -0.58 -1.62
C THR A 121 -5.39 -2.06 -1.34
N ALA A 122 -6.35 -2.70 -2.01
CA ALA A 122 -6.60 -4.13 -1.89
C ALA A 122 -5.38 -4.96 -2.34
N GLY A 123 -4.78 -4.62 -3.49
CA GLY A 123 -3.56 -5.28 -3.96
C GLY A 123 -2.37 -5.08 -3.03
N ALA A 124 -2.22 -3.88 -2.46
CA ALA A 124 -1.17 -3.59 -1.49
C ALA A 124 -1.32 -4.43 -0.22
N ILE A 125 -2.50 -4.44 0.40
CA ILE A 125 -2.75 -5.25 1.60
C ILE A 125 -2.56 -6.74 1.30
N ALA A 126 -3.20 -7.26 0.25
CA ALA A 126 -3.13 -8.68 -0.12
C ALA A 126 -1.69 -9.14 -0.39
N SER A 127 -0.88 -8.32 -1.05
CA SER A 127 0.50 -8.70 -1.37
C SER A 127 1.46 -8.50 -0.20
N ILE A 128 1.35 -7.41 0.57
CA ILE A 128 2.30 -7.06 1.63
C ILE A 128 2.04 -7.89 2.90
N ALA A 129 0.77 -8.00 3.31
CA ALA A 129 0.42 -8.70 4.54
C ALA A 129 0.26 -10.22 4.32
N PHE A 130 -0.37 -10.63 3.22
CA PHE A 130 -0.74 -12.02 2.97
C PHE A 130 0.09 -12.73 1.90
N ASP A 131 1.09 -12.05 1.33
CA ASP A 131 1.99 -12.59 0.29
C ASP A 131 1.25 -13.10 -0.97
N ARG A 132 0.06 -12.53 -1.27
CA ARG A 132 -0.71 -12.83 -2.46
C ARG A 132 -0.08 -12.16 -3.68
N ALA A 133 -0.06 -12.86 -4.82
CA ALA A 133 0.53 -12.36 -6.06
C ALA A 133 -0.37 -11.29 -6.73
N GLU A 134 -0.70 -10.25 -5.98
CA GLU A 134 -1.57 -9.15 -6.42
C GLU A 134 -0.76 -7.97 -6.94
N PRO A 135 -1.13 -7.40 -8.10
CA PRO A 135 -0.47 -6.22 -8.65
C PRO A 135 -0.90 -4.95 -7.93
N ILE A 136 -0.03 -3.95 -7.97
CA ILE A 136 -0.33 -2.57 -7.59
C ILE A 136 0.09 -1.59 -8.69
N VAL A 137 -0.68 -0.52 -8.86
CA VAL A 137 -0.32 0.61 -9.71
C VAL A 137 -0.72 1.90 -9.01
N ASP A 138 0.20 2.48 -8.23
CA ASP A 138 0.11 3.84 -7.69
C ASP A 138 0.73 4.85 -8.66
N GLY A 139 0.82 6.12 -8.29
CA GLY A 139 1.45 7.15 -9.11
C GLY A 139 2.94 6.90 -9.39
N ASN A 140 3.67 6.28 -8.47
CA ASN A 140 5.09 5.93 -8.63
C ASN A 140 5.26 4.75 -9.58
N VAL A 141 4.51 3.69 -9.36
CA VAL A 141 4.53 2.47 -10.19
C VAL A 141 4.04 2.79 -11.60
N ARG A 142 2.96 3.59 -11.75
CA ARG A 142 2.47 4.07 -13.03
C ARG A 142 3.60 4.76 -13.83
N ARG A 143 4.25 5.76 -13.25
CA ARG A 143 5.34 6.50 -13.88
C ARG A 143 6.51 5.59 -14.25
N LEU A 144 6.91 4.71 -13.34
CA LEU A 144 7.98 3.75 -13.57
C LEU A 144 7.66 2.83 -14.74
N LEU A 145 6.50 2.16 -14.70
CA LEU A 145 6.10 1.22 -15.76
C LEU A 145 5.84 1.91 -17.08
N SER A 146 5.24 3.11 -17.08
CA SER A 146 5.05 3.88 -18.31
C SER A 146 6.36 4.18 -19.03
N ARG A 147 7.40 4.56 -18.27
CA ARG A 147 8.74 4.81 -18.82
C ARG A 147 9.44 3.53 -19.27
N LEU A 148 9.36 2.48 -18.47
CA LEU A 148 9.98 1.18 -18.78
C LEU A 148 9.40 0.54 -20.04
N LEU A 149 8.10 0.68 -20.25
CA LEU A 149 7.37 0.07 -21.36
C LEU A 149 7.18 1.01 -22.56
N ALA A 150 7.54 2.29 -22.42
CA ALA A 150 7.17 3.35 -23.37
C ALA A 150 5.67 3.37 -23.69
N ARG A 151 4.81 3.10 -22.71
CA ARG A 151 3.34 3.01 -22.80
C ARG A 151 2.69 3.72 -21.62
N ASN A 152 1.47 4.23 -21.83
CA ASN A 152 0.73 4.94 -20.78
C ASN A 152 -0.75 4.48 -20.68
N ASP A 153 -1.11 3.39 -21.35
CA ASP A 153 -2.45 2.84 -21.24
C ASP A 153 -2.61 2.01 -19.95
N GLU A 154 -3.65 2.32 -19.20
CA GLU A 154 -3.93 1.73 -17.89
C GLU A 154 -3.94 0.18 -17.90
N PRO A 155 -4.64 -0.50 -18.85
CA PRO A 155 -4.66 -1.95 -18.90
C PRO A 155 -3.27 -2.58 -19.04
N ALA A 156 -2.39 -2.02 -19.90
CA ALA A 156 -1.04 -2.54 -20.08
C ALA A 156 -0.18 -2.38 -18.84
N LEU A 157 -0.32 -1.27 -18.10
CA LEU A 157 0.42 -1.06 -16.86
C LEU A 157 0.00 -2.07 -15.78
N TRP A 158 -1.31 -2.31 -15.62
CA TRP A 158 -1.81 -3.33 -14.69
C TRP A 158 -1.40 -4.74 -15.08
N GLN A 159 -1.38 -5.05 -16.38
CA GLN A 159 -0.91 -6.35 -16.87
C GLN A 159 0.59 -6.56 -16.57
N ALA A 160 1.41 -5.54 -16.81
CA ALA A 160 2.84 -5.57 -16.47
C ALA A 160 3.08 -5.73 -14.97
N ALA A 161 2.34 -4.99 -14.14
CA ALA A 161 2.39 -5.13 -12.68
C ALA A 161 1.99 -6.54 -12.25
N ALA A 162 0.95 -7.13 -12.87
CA ALA A 162 0.51 -8.49 -12.58
C ALA A 162 1.56 -9.54 -12.98
N GLU A 163 2.23 -9.37 -14.10
CA GLU A 163 3.33 -10.25 -14.51
C GLU A 163 4.51 -10.17 -13.52
N LEU A 164 4.87 -8.97 -13.08
CA LEU A 164 5.92 -8.74 -12.08
C LEU A 164 5.55 -9.32 -10.71
N ALA A 165 4.30 -9.21 -10.27
CA ALA A 165 3.85 -9.71 -8.98
C ALA A 165 3.88 -11.25 -8.88
N ARG A 166 3.85 -11.97 -10.01
CA ARG A 166 3.95 -13.43 -10.03
C ARG A 166 5.32 -13.90 -9.51
N GLY A 167 5.31 -14.88 -8.61
CA GLY A 167 6.52 -15.47 -8.02
C GLY A 167 6.69 -15.12 -6.55
N ARG A 168 7.85 -15.46 -5.97
CA ARG A 168 8.12 -15.34 -4.53
C ARG A 168 8.20 -13.87 -4.08
N ASN A 169 7.71 -13.57 -2.88
CA ASN A 169 7.76 -12.25 -2.25
C ASN A 169 7.06 -11.12 -3.06
N PRO A 170 5.79 -11.26 -3.46
CA PRO A 170 5.10 -10.22 -4.21
C PRO A 170 5.00 -8.90 -3.44
N GLY A 171 4.79 -8.94 -2.11
CA GLY A 171 4.77 -7.75 -1.28
C GLY A 171 6.08 -6.97 -1.29
N LYS A 172 7.23 -7.66 -1.22
CA LYS A 172 8.54 -7.00 -1.35
C LYS A 172 8.76 -6.41 -2.75
N LEU A 173 8.28 -7.11 -3.78
CA LEU A 173 8.33 -6.60 -5.14
C LEU A 173 7.53 -5.31 -5.29
N ASN A 174 6.29 -5.31 -4.84
CA ASN A 174 5.41 -4.15 -4.91
C ASN A 174 5.99 -2.95 -4.15
N GLN A 175 6.49 -3.17 -2.93
CA GLN A 175 7.20 -2.13 -2.19
C GLN A 175 8.46 -1.64 -2.93
N GLY A 176 9.19 -2.54 -3.60
CA GLY A 176 10.35 -2.19 -4.42
C GLY A 176 9.99 -1.33 -5.63
N LEU A 177 8.87 -1.62 -6.31
CA LEU A 177 8.37 -0.80 -7.42
C LEU A 177 8.01 0.62 -6.95
N MET A 178 7.29 0.74 -5.85
CA MET A 178 6.96 2.04 -5.25
C MET A 178 8.22 2.82 -4.85
N GLU A 179 9.17 2.14 -4.19
CA GLU A 179 10.40 2.77 -3.72
C GLU A 179 11.30 3.22 -4.86
N LEU A 180 11.46 2.40 -5.90
CA LEU A 180 12.23 2.77 -7.10
C LEU A 180 11.58 3.96 -7.82
N GLY A 181 10.26 4.00 -7.89
CA GLY A 181 9.51 5.13 -8.41
C GLY A 181 9.69 6.39 -7.58
N ALA A 182 9.79 6.27 -6.25
CA ALA A 182 9.95 7.40 -5.35
C ALA A 182 11.39 7.96 -5.32
N LEU A 183 12.41 7.10 -5.36
CA LEU A 183 13.80 7.49 -5.11
C LEU A 183 14.63 7.65 -6.40
N ILE A 184 14.35 6.86 -7.42
CA ILE A 184 15.14 6.82 -8.66
C ILE A 184 14.35 7.37 -9.85
N CYS A 185 13.19 6.80 -10.13
CA CYS A 185 12.35 7.21 -11.25
C CYS A 185 11.46 8.40 -10.88
N THR A 186 12.08 9.49 -10.39
CA THR A 186 11.39 10.71 -9.96
C THR A 186 10.69 11.44 -11.11
N PRO A 187 9.68 12.31 -10.83
CA PRO A 187 8.92 13.01 -11.88
C PRO A 187 9.78 13.86 -12.81
N THR A 188 10.65 14.71 -12.25
CA THR A 188 11.35 15.77 -13.00
C THR A 188 12.81 15.47 -13.29
N ALA A 189 13.50 14.70 -12.48
CA ALA A 189 14.94 14.42 -12.62
C ALA A 189 15.24 12.95 -12.28
N PRO A 190 14.88 11.98 -13.15
CA PRO A 190 15.11 10.59 -12.87
C PRO A 190 16.61 10.24 -12.85
N LEU A 191 17.03 9.46 -11.84
CA LEU A 191 18.42 9.05 -11.62
C LEU A 191 18.70 7.70 -12.30
N CYS A 192 18.52 7.59 -13.60
CA CYS A 192 18.54 6.33 -14.37
C CYS A 192 19.91 5.61 -14.37
N THR A 193 21.00 6.30 -14.00
CA THR A 193 22.36 5.75 -13.96
C THR A 193 22.77 5.18 -12.60
N ARG A 194 21.87 5.22 -11.60
CA ARG A 194 22.11 4.73 -10.24
C ARG A 194 21.52 3.37 -9.96
#